data_e2381261bdf4cbb270b09608e1fb8d4a
#
_entry.id   e2381261bdf4cbb270b09608e1fb8d4a
#
_cell.length_a   1.000
_cell.length_b   1.000
_cell.length_c   1.000
_cell.angle_alpha   90.00
_cell.angle_beta   90.00
_cell.angle_gamma   90.00
#
_symmetry.space_group_name_H-M   'P 1'
#
loop_
_entity.id
_entity.type
_entity.pdbx_description
1 polymer ?
#
loop_
_entity_poly.entity_id
_entity_poly.type
_entity_poly.pdbx_seq_one_letter_code
_entity_poly.pdbx_strand_id
1 'polypeptide(L)'
;MAELSNDSSENRSVYRLRWVGYGFLVFALVDAIASLIPSETFTANTSQWLFQTIGKLIETSVVPLLGFAFVFFGEFFERAGIEKILLKILSWVCLLLTVVSLLLIPPLIGSTLQLTNQSQAQINQALQQEQAKADLQLTQISQLETQLNRSNPEELEQLRSQLTQLNIGPIPTNPQELKTTVLGRIKEARGKIEAGKNALQQQAQAKQASQRSELIKNSVKWSIGAIIAAVLFFILWKSTGWAR
;
A
#
# COMPACT_ATOMS: atom_id res chain seq x y z
N MET A 1 34.59 48.55 -18.00
CA MET A 1 34.89 47.18 -18.53
C MET A 1 34.46 46.05 -17.57
N ALA A 2 34.43 46.25 -16.28
CA ALA A 2 33.97 45.20 -15.30
C ALA A 2 32.46 44.91 -15.35
N GLU A 3 31.61 45.92 -15.64
CA GLU A 3 30.15 45.75 -15.74
C GLU A 3 29.73 44.89 -16.94
N LEU A 4 30.37 45.04 -18.09
CA LEU A 4 30.07 44.27 -19.32
C LEU A 4 30.48 42.80 -19.21
N SER A 5 31.48 42.46 -18.36
CA SER A 5 31.88 41.07 -18.13
C SER A 5 30.92 40.32 -17.16
N ASN A 6 30.30 41.06 -16.25
CA ASN A 6 29.34 40.50 -15.29
C ASN A 6 28.02 40.11 -15.98
N ASP A 7 27.52 40.96 -16.86
CA ASP A 7 26.28 40.73 -17.64
C ASP A 7 26.38 39.48 -18.54
N SER A 8 27.54 39.23 -19.15
CA SER A 8 27.74 38.04 -20.01
C SER A 8 27.80 36.72 -19.22
N SER A 9 28.29 36.74 -17.97
CA SER A 9 28.37 35.59 -17.11
C SER A 9 27.00 35.23 -16.49
N GLU A 10 26.22 36.22 -16.12
CA GLU A 10 24.85 36.08 -15.61
C GLU A 10 23.92 35.49 -16.68
N ASN A 11 23.97 36.00 -17.92
CA ASN A 11 23.22 35.45 -19.04
C ASN A 11 23.50 33.95 -19.29
N ARG A 12 24.75 33.51 -19.16
CA ARG A 12 25.11 32.09 -19.35
C ARG A 12 24.57 31.20 -18.24
N SER A 13 24.56 31.67 -17.00
CA SER A 13 24.04 30.88 -15.86
C SER A 13 22.52 30.72 -15.95
N VAL A 14 21.78 31.76 -16.28
CA VAL A 14 20.33 31.71 -16.49
C VAL A 14 19.96 30.77 -17.63
N TYR A 15 20.69 30.85 -18.77
CA TYR A 15 20.49 29.95 -19.90
C TYR A 15 20.66 28.49 -19.53
N ARG A 16 21.74 28.14 -18.79
CA ARG A 16 21.96 26.76 -18.31
C ARG A 16 20.86 26.30 -17.40
N LEU A 17 20.40 27.14 -16.47
CA LEU A 17 19.33 26.82 -15.54
C LEU A 17 18.00 26.47 -16.26
N ARG A 18 17.68 27.22 -17.31
CA ARG A 18 16.49 26.95 -18.15
C ARG A 18 16.58 25.58 -18.83
N TRP A 19 17.76 25.23 -19.40
CA TRP A 19 17.95 23.92 -20.03
C TRP A 19 17.77 22.78 -19.02
N VAL A 20 18.27 22.93 -17.80
CA VAL A 20 18.02 21.99 -16.71
C VAL A 20 16.52 21.90 -16.40
N GLY A 21 15.82 23.04 -16.38
CA GLY A 21 14.37 23.08 -16.20
C GLY A 21 13.61 22.29 -17.26
N TYR A 22 13.96 22.46 -18.53
CA TYR A 22 13.36 21.66 -19.61
C TYR A 22 13.66 20.17 -19.46
N GLY A 23 14.87 19.82 -19.05
CA GLY A 23 15.23 18.43 -18.73
C GLY A 23 14.33 17.83 -17.64
N PHE A 24 14.07 18.56 -16.55
CA PHE A 24 13.15 18.13 -15.50
C PHE A 24 11.72 17.96 -16.02
N LEU A 25 11.24 18.84 -16.89
CA LEU A 25 9.89 18.73 -17.47
C LEU A 25 9.74 17.51 -18.37
N VAL A 26 10.76 17.22 -19.19
CA VAL A 26 10.78 16.00 -20.02
C VAL A 26 10.81 14.76 -19.16
N PHE A 27 11.66 14.74 -18.12
CA PHE A 27 11.74 13.64 -17.18
C PHE A 27 10.40 13.40 -16.45
N ALA A 28 9.77 14.49 -15.96
CA ALA A 28 8.47 14.42 -15.31
C ALA A 28 7.37 13.89 -16.25
N LEU A 29 7.41 14.29 -17.53
CA LEU A 29 6.47 13.79 -18.53
C LEU A 29 6.61 12.28 -18.76
N VAL A 30 7.84 11.80 -18.90
CA VAL A 30 8.13 10.37 -19.07
C VAL A 30 7.67 9.58 -17.85
N ASP A 31 7.94 10.07 -16.63
CA ASP A 31 7.53 9.39 -15.40
C ASP A 31 5.99 9.41 -15.22
N ALA A 32 5.33 10.50 -15.58
CA ALA A 32 3.88 10.58 -15.58
C ALA A 32 3.25 9.57 -16.56
N ILE A 33 3.75 9.47 -17.79
CA ILE A 33 3.29 8.49 -18.78
C ILE A 33 3.52 7.06 -18.25
N ALA A 34 4.71 6.77 -17.75
CA ALA A 34 5.04 5.46 -17.18
C ALA A 34 4.12 5.09 -15.99
N SER A 35 3.74 6.07 -15.19
CA SER A 35 2.84 5.87 -14.04
C SER A 35 1.40 5.59 -14.43
N LEU A 36 0.97 6.07 -15.61
CA LEU A 36 -0.38 5.86 -16.14
C LEU A 36 -0.54 4.52 -16.87
N ILE A 37 0.56 3.83 -17.20
CA ILE A 37 0.49 2.52 -17.84
C ILE A 37 -0.09 1.53 -16.82
N PRO A 38 -1.22 0.86 -17.15
CA PRO A 38 -1.83 -0.12 -16.25
C PRO A 38 -0.87 -1.28 -16.00
N SER A 39 -0.65 -1.59 -14.72
CA SER A 39 0.08 -2.82 -14.33
C SER A 39 -0.86 -4.02 -14.28
N GLU A 40 -0.32 -5.22 -14.13
CA GLU A 40 -1.13 -6.45 -13.95
C GLU A 40 -2.12 -6.33 -12.78
N THR A 41 -1.81 -5.50 -11.79
CA THR A 41 -2.70 -5.22 -10.66
C THR A 41 -3.97 -4.46 -11.04
N PHE A 42 -4.01 -3.78 -12.19
CA PHE A 42 -5.19 -3.05 -12.66
C PHE A 42 -6.37 -4.00 -12.94
N THR A 43 -6.11 -5.15 -13.53
CA THR A 43 -7.15 -6.14 -13.84
C THR A 43 -7.68 -6.85 -12.58
N ALA A 44 -6.83 -6.98 -11.56
CA ALA A 44 -7.19 -7.63 -10.30
C ALA A 44 -7.85 -6.67 -9.30
N ASN A 45 -7.40 -5.41 -9.25
CA ASN A 45 -7.90 -4.43 -8.28
C ASN A 45 -7.68 -2.97 -8.73
N THR A 46 -8.68 -2.42 -9.41
CA THR A 46 -8.65 -1.05 -9.92
C THR A 46 -8.41 -0.01 -8.81
N SER A 47 -8.97 -0.21 -7.62
CA SER A 47 -8.82 0.74 -6.51
C SER A 47 -7.39 0.78 -5.97
N GLN A 48 -6.70 -0.36 -5.95
CA GLN A 48 -5.29 -0.42 -5.54
C GLN A 48 -4.40 0.29 -6.56
N TRP A 49 -4.64 0.06 -7.84
CA TRP A 49 -3.91 0.74 -8.90
C TRP A 49 -4.14 2.26 -8.85
N LEU A 50 -5.40 2.72 -8.72
CA LEU A 50 -5.72 4.15 -8.60
C LEU A 50 -5.01 4.78 -7.41
N PHE A 51 -5.09 4.16 -6.23
CA PHE A 51 -4.46 4.64 -5.02
C PHE A 51 -2.94 4.80 -5.19
N GLN A 52 -2.27 3.80 -5.74
CA GLN A 52 -0.83 3.82 -5.96
C GLN A 52 -0.42 4.83 -7.04
N THR A 53 -1.17 4.90 -8.15
CA THR A 53 -0.88 5.82 -9.26
C THR A 53 -1.05 7.26 -8.82
N ILE A 54 -2.15 7.59 -8.12
CA ILE A 54 -2.37 8.94 -7.60
C ILE A 54 -1.29 9.31 -6.59
N GLY A 55 -0.95 8.40 -5.66
CA GLY A 55 0.11 8.62 -4.69
C GLY A 55 1.44 8.92 -5.36
N LYS A 56 1.82 8.12 -6.36
CA LYS A 56 3.05 8.32 -7.13
C LYS A 56 3.06 9.65 -7.87
N LEU A 57 1.97 10.01 -8.57
CA LEU A 57 1.86 11.28 -9.28
C LEU A 57 2.02 12.49 -8.35
N ILE A 58 1.45 12.41 -7.14
CA ILE A 58 1.58 13.48 -6.14
C ILE A 58 3.02 13.55 -5.60
N GLU A 59 3.64 12.43 -5.28
CA GLU A 59 5.03 12.40 -4.78
C GLU A 59 6.02 12.91 -5.82
N THR A 60 5.82 12.59 -7.10
CA THR A 60 6.70 13.05 -8.19
C THR A 60 6.39 14.47 -8.66
N SER A 61 5.30 15.09 -8.21
CA SER A 61 4.89 16.46 -8.62
C SER A 61 5.94 17.55 -8.32
N VAL A 62 6.85 17.29 -7.39
CA VAL A 62 7.97 18.20 -7.07
C VAL A 62 8.91 18.38 -8.26
N VAL A 63 9.09 17.35 -9.11
CA VAL A 63 9.98 17.41 -10.28
C VAL A 63 9.48 18.41 -11.33
N PRO A 64 8.22 18.35 -11.78
CA PRO A 64 7.70 19.36 -12.71
C PRO A 64 7.61 20.75 -12.06
N LEU A 65 7.34 20.88 -10.77
CA LEU A 65 7.36 22.16 -10.06
C LEU A 65 8.73 22.83 -10.18
N LEU A 66 9.81 22.11 -9.91
CA LEU A 66 11.18 22.60 -10.07
C LEU A 66 11.48 22.90 -11.54
N GLY A 67 11.05 22.04 -12.45
CA GLY A 67 11.19 22.26 -13.89
C GLY A 67 10.57 23.59 -14.35
N PHE A 68 9.33 23.86 -13.97
CA PHE A 68 8.65 25.12 -14.28
C PHE A 68 9.33 26.30 -13.61
N ALA A 69 9.72 26.20 -12.33
CA ALA A 69 10.41 27.27 -11.62
C ALA A 69 11.70 27.67 -12.35
N PHE A 70 12.49 26.72 -12.84
CA PHE A 70 13.73 26.98 -13.57
C PHE A 70 13.49 27.52 -14.98
N VAL A 71 12.48 27.01 -15.69
CA VAL A 71 12.13 27.49 -17.03
C VAL A 71 11.62 28.93 -16.99
N PHE A 72 10.81 29.29 -16.00
CA PHE A 72 10.29 30.65 -15.84
C PHE A 72 11.29 31.60 -15.17
N PHE A 73 12.40 31.08 -14.65
CA PHE A 73 13.45 31.93 -14.05
C PHE A 73 14.04 32.89 -15.08
N GLY A 74 14.38 34.14 -14.66
CA GLY A 74 15.02 35.12 -15.50
C GLY A 74 14.04 35.76 -16.52
N GLU A 75 12.97 36.35 -16.02
CA GLU A 75 11.92 37.07 -16.78
C GLU A 75 12.51 38.18 -17.67
N PHE A 76 13.52 38.88 -17.17
CA PHE A 76 14.09 40.07 -17.82
C PHE A 76 15.09 39.76 -18.95
N PHE A 77 15.51 38.49 -19.09
CA PHE A 77 16.48 38.12 -20.12
C PHE A 77 15.81 37.82 -21.47
N GLU A 78 16.44 38.25 -22.56
CA GLU A 78 15.95 38.03 -23.93
C GLU A 78 15.71 36.55 -24.23
N ARG A 79 14.62 36.28 -24.94
CA ARG A 79 14.17 34.92 -25.30
C ARG A 79 13.91 34.82 -26.79
N ALA A 80 14.26 33.68 -27.37
CA ALA A 80 13.96 33.40 -28.79
C ALA A 80 12.44 33.33 -29.01
N GLY A 81 12.01 33.69 -30.22
CA GLY A 81 10.58 33.75 -30.58
C GLY A 81 9.84 32.44 -30.33
N ILE A 82 10.47 31.32 -30.62
CA ILE A 82 9.93 29.95 -30.38
C ILE A 82 9.76 29.70 -28.87
N GLU A 83 10.72 30.13 -28.05
CA GLU A 83 10.66 29.99 -26.60
C GLU A 83 9.47 30.72 -25.98
N LYS A 84 9.11 31.92 -26.54
CA LYS A 84 7.93 32.65 -26.06
C LYS A 84 6.63 31.91 -26.29
N ILE A 85 6.48 31.21 -27.41
CA ILE A 85 5.30 30.36 -27.66
C ILE A 85 5.27 29.18 -26.68
N LEU A 86 6.43 28.54 -26.49
CA LEU A 86 6.54 27.41 -25.53
C LEU A 86 6.18 27.84 -24.12
N LEU A 87 6.64 28.97 -23.64
CA LEU A 87 6.33 29.53 -22.33
C LEU A 87 4.84 29.79 -22.12
N LYS A 88 4.17 30.31 -23.18
CA LYS A 88 2.73 30.48 -23.14
C LYS A 88 2.00 29.14 -22.92
N ILE A 89 2.39 28.10 -23.65
CA ILE A 89 1.85 26.75 -23.48
C ILE A 89 2.15 26.24 -22.08
N LEU A 90 3.39 26.33 -21.57
CA LEU A 90 3.80 25.90 -20.27
C LEU A 90 3.02 26.60 -19.14
N SER A 91 2.74 27.91 -19.31
CA SER A 91 1.92 28.65 -18.34
C SER A 91 0.50 28.04 -18.23
N TRP A 92 -0.13 27.69 -19.35
CA TRP A 92 -1.43 27.01 -19.34
C TRP A 92 -1.36 25.58 -18.77
N VAL A 93 -0.25 24.89 -19.03
CA VAL A 93 -0.01 23.56 -18.41
C VAL A 93 0.05 23.67 -16.87
N CYS A 94 0.65 24.73 -16.32
CA CYS A 94 0.62 24.95 -14.86
C CYS A 94 -0.81 25.09 -14.34
N LEU A 95 -1.70 25.81 -15.02
CA LEU A 95 -3.11 25.91 -14.64
C LEU A 95 -3.81 24.53 -14.72
N LEU A 96 -3.57 23.79 -15.80
CA LEU A 96 -4.11 22.45 -15.97
C LEU A 96 -3.65 21.52 -14.83
N LEU A 97 -2.36 21.55 -14.49
CA LEU A 97 -1.82 20.74 -13.37
C LEU A 97 -2.42 21.17 -12.01
N THR A 98 -2.72 22.46 -11.82
CA THR A 98 -3.47 22.91 -10.63
C THR A 98 -4.82 22.21 -10.53
N VAL A 99 -5.60 22.23 -11.62
CA VAL A 99 -6.93 21.60 -11.67
C VAL A 99 -6.83 20.09 -11.50
N VAL A 100 -5.89 19.44 -12.19
CA VAL A 100 -5.67 18.01 -12.09
C VAL A 100 -5.31 17.62 -10.65
N SER A 101 -4.40 18.36 -9.99
CA SER A 101 -4.00 18.07 -8.61
C SER A 101 -5.20 18.10 -7.65
N LEU A 102 -6.12 19.04 -7.82
CA LEU A 102 -7.35 19.10 -7.02
C LEU A 102 -8.33 17.98 -7.36
N LEU A 103 -8.46 17.63 -8.64
CA LEU A 103 -9.35 16.55 -9.10
C LEU A 103 -8.87 15.16 -8.68
N LEU A 104 -7.61 14.97 -8.32
CA LEU A 104 -7.09 13.71 -7.81
C LEU A 104 -7.50 13.41 -6.37
N ILE A 105 -7.95 14.40 -5.58
CA ILE A 105 -8.31 14.23 -4.17
C ILE A 105 -9.56 13.34 -3.98
N PRO A 106 -10.69 13.56 -4.66
CA PRO A 106 -11.89 12.72 -4.48
C PRO A 106 -11.65 11.23 -4.78
N PRO A 107 -11.05 10.83 -5.93
CA PRO A 107 -10.78 9.42 -6.21
C PRO A 107 -9.74 8.80 -5.25
N LEU A 108 -8.81 9.58 -4.70
CA LEU A 108 -7.88 9.12 -3.68
C LEU A 108 -8.61 8.71 -2.40
N ILE A 109 -9.54 9.54 -1.92
CA ILE A 109 -10.34 9.24 -0.73
C ILE A 109 -11.25 8.04 -1.00
N GLY A 110 -11.91 8.00 -2.15
CA GLY A 110 -12.78 6.89 -2.55
C GLY A 110 -12.03 5.55 -2.60
N SER A 111 -10.85 5.52 -3.23
CA SER A 111 -10.02 4.32 -3.29
C SER A 111 -9.50 3.88 -1.91
N THR A 112 -9.19 4.83 -1.02
CA THR A 112 -8.78 4.52 0.36
C THR A 112 -9.89 3.80 1.13
N LEU A 113 -11.12 4.28 1.04
CA LEU A 113 -12.27 3.66 1.69
C LEU A 113 -12.54 2.26 1.13
N GLN A 114 -12.49 2.12 -0.20
CA GLN A 114 -12.71 0.84 -0.86
C GLN A 114 -11.63 -0.18 -0.50
N LEU A 115 -10.34 0.22 -0.49
CA LEU A 115 -9.24 -0.64 -0.08
C LEU A 115 -9.34 -1.06 1.39
N THR A 116 -9.75 -0.14 2.27
CA THR A 116 -9.97 -0.45 3.69
C THR A 116 -11.04 -1.52 3.85
N ASN A 117 -12.19 -1.38 3.19
CA ASN A 117 -13.28 -2.35 3.25
C ASN A 117 -12.86 -3.71 2.65
N GLN A 118 -12.17 -3.69 1.51
CA GLN A 118 -11.69 -4.88 0.84
C GLN A 118 -10.65 -5.64 1.67
N SER A 119 -9.71 -4.93 2.28
CA SER A 119 -8.71 -5.51 3.18
C SER A 119 -9.37 -6.14 4.42
N GLN A 120 -10.35 -5.47 5.02
CA GLN A 120 -11.13 -6.02 6.13
C GLN A 120 -11.87 -7.29 5.73
N ALA A 121 -12.52 -7.30 4.56
CA ALA A 121 -13.23 -8.47 4.06
C ALA A 121 -12.29 -9.66 3.85
N GLN A 122 -11.12 -9.45 3.24
CA GLN A 122 -10.11 -10.48 3.03
C GLN A 122 -9.57 -11.06 4.36
N ILE A 123 -9.25 -10.20 5.32
CA ILE A 123 -8.76 -10.63 6.64
C ILE A 123 -9.84 -11.41 7.37
N ASN A 124 -11.10 -10.95 7.35
CA ASN A 124 -12.21 -11.64 7.98
C ASN A 124 -12.49 -13.01 7.32
N GLN A 125 -12.41 -13.09 5.99
CA GLN A 125 -12.57 -14.36 5.28
C GLN A 125 -11.45 -15.35 5.61
N ALA A 126 -10.20 -14.89 5.64
CA ALA A 126 -9.07 -15.73 6.06
C ALA A 126 -9.21 -16.20 7.52
N LEU A 127 -9.63 -15.29 8.41
CA LEU A 127 -9.87 -15.63 9.81
C LEU A 127 -11.00 -16.68 9.97
N GLN A 128 -12.10 -16.53 9.24
CA GLN A 128 -13.21 -17.51 9.25
C GLN A 128 -12.76 -18.88 8.76
N GLN A 129 -11.95 -18.94 7.70
CA GLN A 129 -11.41 -20.20 7.19
C GLN A 129 -10.52 -20.90 8.21
N GLU A 130 -9.62 -20.17 8.87
CA GLU A 130 -8.76 -20.76 9.90
C GLU A 130 -9.53 -21.15 11.17
N GLN A 131 -10.53 -20.36 11.56
CA GLN A 131 -11.43 -20.73 12.67
C GLN A 131 -12.23 -21.98 12.34
N ALA A 132 -12.76 -22.12 11.13
CA ALA A 132 -13.49 -23.32 10.70
C ALA A 132 -12.61 -24.55 10.72
N LYS A 133 -11.34 -24.47 10.31
CA LYS A 133 -10.38 -25.57 10.43
C LYS A 133 -10.13 -25.96 11.90
N ALA A 134 -9.95 -24.98 12.77
CA ALA A 134 -9.77 -25.22 14.20
C ALA A 134 -11.02 -25.84 14.84
N ASP A 135 -12.21 -25.42 14.45
CA ASP A 135 -13.49 -26.00 14.94
C ASP A 135 -13.69 -27.44 14.47
N LEU A 136 -13.30 -27.77 13.23
CA LEU A 136 -13.28 -29.15 12.75
C LEU A 136 -12.32 -30.01 13.57
N GLN A 137 -11.11 -29.52 13.88
CA GLN A 137 -10.17 -30.24 14.74
C GLN A 137 -10.71 -30.44 16.15
N LEU A 138 -11.34 -29.41 16.74
CA LEU A 138 -11.99 -29.51 18.04
C LEU A 138 -13.13 -30.56 18.05
N THR A 139 -13.91 -30.61 16.96
CA THR A 139 -14.97 -31.60 16.78
C THR A 139 -14.40 -33.03 16.71
N GLN A 140 -13.33 -33.24 15.94
CA GLN A 140 -12.65 -34.52 15.85
C GLN A 140 -12.09 -34.96 17.22
N ILE A 141 -11.46 -34.03 17.94
CA ILE A 141 -10.94 -34.25 19.28
C ILE A 141 -12.07 -34.64 20.25
N SER A 142 -13.22 -33.95 20.21
CA SER A 142 -14.35 -34.25 21.07
C SER A 142 -15.00 -35.62 20.75
N GLN A 143 -15.00 -36.01 19.47
CA GLN A 143 -15.45 -37.36 19.06
C GLN A 143 -14.52 -38.43 19.59
N LEU A 144 -13.19 -38.23 19.46
CA LEU A 144 -12.20 -39.14 20.03
C LEU A 144 -12.31 -39.26 21.56
N GLU A 145 -12.52 -38.16 22.26
CA GLU A 145 -12.74 -38.14 23.71
C GLU A 145 -13.99 -38.93 24.09
N THR A 146 -15.08 -38.76 23.33
CA THR A 146 -16.33 -39.50 23.57
C THR A 146 -16.18 -41.00 23.32
N GLN A 147 -15.49 -41.39 22.24
CA GLN A 147 -15.19 -42.78 21.93
C GLN A 147 -14.32 -43.39 23.05
N LEU A 148 -13.24 -42.71 23.42
CA LEU A 148 -12.33 -43.17 24.47
C LEU A 148 -13.03 -43.36 25.82
N ASN A 149 -13.99 -42.49 26.13
CA ASN A 149 -14.76 -42.60 27.38
C ASN A 149 -15.74 -43.79 27.37
N ARG A 150 -16.25 -44.19 26.19
CA ARG A 150 -17.19 -45.32 26.01
C ARG A 150 -16.51 -46.65 25.74
N SER A 151 -15.23 -46.65 25.36
CA SER A 151 -14.51 -47.85 24.93
C SER A 151 -14.29 -48.82 26.08
N ASN A 152 -14.52 -50.08 25.77
CA ASN A 152 -14.22 -51.24 26.64
C ASN A 152 -12.70 -51.55 26.63
N PRO A 153 -12.17 -52.33 27.60
CA PRO A 153 -10.74 -52.67 27.66
C PRO A 153 -10.19 -53.29 26.37
N GLU A 154 -10.99 -54.08 25.65
CA GLU A 154 -10.60 -54.72 24.37
C GLU A 154 -10.46 -53.70 23.24
N GLU A 155 -11.36 -52.73 23.17
CA GLU A 155 -11.31 -51.64 22.19
C GLU A 155 -10.13 -50.68 22.43
N LEU A 156 -9.76 -50.49 23.71
CA LEU A 156 -8.58 -49.71 24.10
C LEU A 156 -7.28 -50.39 23.63
N GLU A 157 -7.21 -51.72 23.61
CA GLU A 157 -6.04 -52.45 23.10
C GLU A 157 -5.91 -52.32 21.56
N GLN A 158 -7.03 -52.35 20.85
CA GLN A 158 -7.05 -52.08 19.41
C GLN A 158 -6.61 -50.63 19.10
N LEU A 159 -7.12 -49.68 19.85
CA LEU A 159 -6.73 -48.27 19.71
C LEU A 159 -5.23 -48.07 20.00
N ARG A 160 -4.68 -48.76 20.98
CA ARG A 160 -3.25 -48.81 21.32
C ARG A 160 -2.42 -49.29 20.14
N SER A 161 -2.84 -50.37 19.47
CA SER A 161 -2.12 -50.90 18.30
C SER A 161 -2.09 -49.87 17.13
N GLN A 162 -3.20 -49.17 16.90
CA GLN A 162 -3.27 -48.09 15.89
C GLN A 162 -2.40 -46.90 16.27
N LEU A 163 -2.42 -46.44 17.52
CA LEU A 163 -1.59 -45.35 18.02
C LEU A 163 -0.09 -45.69 17.97
N THR A 164 0.27 -46.96 18.18
CA THR A 164 1.66 -47.44 18.05
C THR A 164 2.14 -47.38 16.61
N GLN A 165 1.30 -47.73 15.65
CA GLN A 165 1.61 -47.64 14.22
C GLN A 165 1.80 -46.17 13.76
N LEU A 166 1.10 -45.23 14.37
CA LEU A 166 1.24 -43.81 14.09
C LEU A 166 2.43 -43.14 14.77
N ASN A 167 3.24 -43.90 15.53
CA ASN A 167 4.45 -43.43 16.21
C ASN A 167 4.26 -42.16 17.08
N ILE A 168 3.13 -42.10 17.80
CA ILE A 168 2.72 -40.93 18.59
C ILE A 168 3.40 -40.92 19.98
N GLY A 169 4.66 -41.38 20.08
CA GLY A 169 5.45 -41.38 21.30
C GLY A 169 5.17 -42.58 22.23
N PRO A 170 5.78 -42.64 23.44
CA PRO A 170 5.67 -43.74 24.34
C PRO A 170 4.21 -43.95 24.81
N ILE A 171 3.68 -45.15 24.53
CA ILE A 171 2.31 -45.56 24.86
C ILE A 171 2.34 -46.49 26.06
N PRO A 172 1.61 -46.19 27.17
CA PRO A 172 1.56 -47.07 28.34
C PRO A 172 0.98 -48.44 28.02
N THR A 173 1.47 -49.46 28.71
CA THR A 173 1.03 -50.87 28.55
C THR A 173 -0.29 -51.14 29.25
N ASN A 174 -0.61 -50.34 30.27
CA ASN A 174 -1.83 -50.50 31.06
C ASN A 174 -3.01 -49.73 30.39
N PRO A 175 -4.17 -50.36 30.13
CA PRO A 175 -5.33 -49.72 29.51
C PRO A 175 -5.86 -48.49 30.25
N GLN A 176 -5.79 -48.47 31.58
CA GLN A 176 -6.22 -47.30 32.36
C GLN A 176 -5.22 -46.14 32.28
N GLU A 177 -3.93 -46.41 32.25
CA GLU A 177 -2.89 -45.43 32.06
C GLU A 177 -2.90 -44.87 30.62
N LEU A 178 -3.21 -45.74 29.64
CA LEU A 178 -3.44 -45.32 28.26
C LEU A 178 -4.57 -44.27 28.18
N LYS A 179 -5.71 -44.57 28.79
CA LYS A 179 -6.88 -43.68 28.81
C LYS A 179 -6.54 -42.32 29.42
N THR A 180 -5.90 -42.32 30.59
CA THR A 180 -5.51 -41.06 31.27
C THR A 180 -4.47 -40.26 30.48
N THR A 181 -3.50 -40.93 29.87
CA THR A 181 -2.46 -40.29 29.07
C THR A 181 -3.04 -39.67 27.79
N VAL A 182 -3.92 -40.39 27.07
CA VAL A 182 -4.56 -39.90 25.86
C VAL A 182 -5.52 -38.76 26.17
N LEU A 183 -6.32 -38.84 27.23
CA LEU A 183 -7.18 -37.74 27.69
C LEU A 183 -6.36 -36.49 28.08
N GLY A 184 -5.21 -36.68 28.73
CA GLY A 184 -4.29 -35.58 29.03
C GLY A 184 -3.78 -34.88 27.77
N ARG A 185 -3.37 -35.67 26.76
CA ARG A 185 -2.92 -35.12 25.45
C ARG A 185 -4.06 -34.44 24.69
N ILE A 186 -5.28 -34.98 24.72
CA ILE A 186 -6.49 -34.39 24.15
C ILE A 186 -6.76 -33.01 24.78
N LYS A 187 -6.70 -32.94 26.11
CA LYS A 187 -6.90 -31.70 26.85
C LYS A 187 -5.82 -30.66 26.52
N GLU A 188 -4.56 -31.06 26.39
CA GLU A 188 -3.46 -30.20 25.98
C GLU A 188 -3.64 -29.73 24.53
N ALA A 189 -3.99 -30.62 23.60
CA ALA A 189 -4.25 -30.28 22.19
C ALA A 189 -5.41 -29.29 22.07
N ARG A 190 -6.51 -29.53 22.81
CA ARG A 190 -7.64 -28.58 22.87
C ARG A 190 -7.19 -27.20 23.34
N GLY A 191 -6.43 -27.15 24.44
CA GLY A 191 -5.91 -25.89 24.98
C GLY A 191 -5.01 -25.13 23.96
N LYS A 192 -4.17 -25.88 23.23
CA LYS A 192 -3.33 -25.29 22.16
C LYS A 192 -4.16 -24.76 21.00
N ILE A 193 -5.22 -25.47 20.59
CA ILE A 193 -6.10 -25.01 19.49
C ILE A 193 -6.89 -23.77 19.93
N GLU A 194 -7.44 -23.75 21.14
CA GLU A 194 -8.16 -22.60 21.68
C GLU A 194 -7.24 -21.37 21.84
N ALA A 195 -6.03 -21.56 22.36
CA ALA A 195 -5.02 -20.52 22.45
C ALA A 195 -4.63 -20.01 21.05
N GLY A 196 -4.48 -20.92 20.08
CA GLY A 196 -4.22 -20.58 18.67
C GLY A 196 -5.35 -19.76 18.05
N LYS A 197 -6.61 -20.10 18.30
CA LYS A 197 -7.78 -19.31 17.83
C LYS A 197 -7.74 -17.87 18.39
N ASN A 198 -7.47 -17.73 19.68
CA ASN A 198 -7.38 -16.41 20.31
C ASN A 198 -6.21 -15.59 19.75
N ALA A 199 -5.06 -16.21 19.56
CA ALA A 199 -3.88 -15.58 18.96
C ALA A 199 -4.15 -15.13 17.51
N LEU A 200 -4.79 -15.98 16.69
CA LEU A 200 -5.20 -15.65 15.32
C LEU A 200 -6.16 -14.46 15.28
N GLN A 201 -7.12 -14.41 16.21
CA GLN A 201 -8.07 -13.30 16.29
C GLN A 201 -7.37 -11.99 16.66
N GLN A 202 -6.48 -12.00 17.64
CA GLN A 202 -5.67 -10.83 18.00
C GLN A 202 -4.77 -10.38 16.85
N GLN A 203 -4.13 -11.32 16.17
CA GLN A 203 -3.27 -11.03 15.01
C GLN A 203 -4.08 -10.43 13.85
N ALA A 204 -5.28 -10.94 13.57
CA ALA A 204 -6.16 -10.40 12.55
C ALA A 204 -6.60 -8.97 12.88
N GLN A 205 -6.98 -8.69 14.12
CA GLN A 205 -7.33 -7.33 14.57
C GLN A 205 -6.15 -6.37 14.48
N ALA A 206 -4.96 -6.78 14.92
CA ALA A 206 -3.75 -5.99 14.81
C ALA A 206 -3.40 -5.68 13.36
N LYS A 207 -3.51 -6.67 12.46
CA LYS A 207 -3.27 -6.51 11.02
C LYS A 207 -4.28 -5.55 10.38
N GLN A 208 -5.57 -5.67 10.73
CA GLN A 208 -6.60 -4.73 10.26
C GLN A 208 -6.32 -3.29 10.71
N ALA A 209 -5.99 -3.10 11.99
CA ALA A 209 -5.68 -1.78 12.53
C ALA A 209 -4.43 -1.16 11.87
N SER A 210 -3.38 -1.96 11.68
CA SER A 210 -2.14 -1.53 11.03
C SER A 210 -2.38 -1.12 9.59
N GLN A 211 -3.00 -1.98 8.77
CA GLN A 211 -3.28 -1.67 7.36
C GLN A 211 -4.19 -0.46 7.20
N ARG A 212 -5.25 -0.35 8.01
CA ARG A 212 -6.13 0.81 7.99
C ARG A 212 -5.37 2.09 8.33
N SER A 213 -4.55 2.07 9.36
CA SER A 213 -3.73 3.22 9.76
C SER A 213 -2.77 3.65 8.66
N GLU A 214 -2.14 2.71 7.97
CA GLU A 214 -1.21 2.99 6.88
C GLU A 214 -1.92 3.59 5.66
N LEU A 215 -3.06 3.03 5.24
CA LEU A 215 -3.86 3.57 4.15
C LEU A 215 -4.33 5.00 4.44
N ILE A 216 -4.82 5.26 5.66
CA ILE A 216 -5.26 6.59 6.08
C ILE A 216 -4.09 7.57 6.11
N LYS A 217 -2.95 7.20 6.69
CA LYS A 217 -1.75 8.05 6.73
C LYS A 217 -1.29 8.44 5.33
N ASN A 218 -1.22 7.48 4.41
CA ASN A 218 -0.81 7.74 3.03
C ASN A 218 -1.85 8.61 2.31
N SER A 219 -3.14 8.36 2.48
CA SER A 219 -4.21 9.18 1.91
C SER A 219 -4.16 10.64 2.39
N VAL A 220 -3.97 10.86 3.69
CA VAL A 220 -3.82 12.21 4.26
C VAL A 220 -2.55 12.89 3.74
N LYS A 221 -1.40 12.19 3.76
CA LYS A 221 -0.13 12.70 3.21
C LYS A 221 -0.29 13.15 1.76
N TRP A 222 -0.88 12.31 0.92
CA TRP A 222 -1.04 12.61 -0.50
C TRP A 222 -2.11 13.68 -0.75
N SER A 223 -3.19 13.72 0.03
CA SER A 223 -4.20 14.80 -0.08
C SER A 223 -3.58 16.17 0.24
N ILE A 224 -2.79 16.25 1.31
CA ILE A 224 -2.07 17.48 1.66
C ILE A 224 -1.04 17.81 0.56
N GLY A 225 -0.31 16.81 0.07
CA GLY A 225 0.64 17.00 -1.04
C GLY A 225 -0.02 17.53 -2.30
N ALA A 226 -1.20 17.00 -2.66
CA ALA A 226 -1.97 17.48 -3.81
C ALA A 226 -2.41 18.94 -3.66
N ILE A 227 -2.85 19.35 -2.47
CA ILE A 227 -3.22 20.74 -2.19
C ILE A 227 -2.01 21.67 -2.31
N ILE A 228 -0.87 21.27 -1.72
CA ILE A 228 0.38 22.06 -1.81
C ILE A 228 0.81 22.18 -3.26
N ALA A 229 0.82 21.09 -4.03
CA ALA A 229 1.17 21.09 -5.43
C ALA A 229 0.23 22.01 -6.25
N ALA A 230 -1.08 21.92 -5.99
CA ALA A 230 -2.06 22.79 -6.65
C ALA A 230 -1.81 24.28 -6.37
N VAL A 231 -1.53 24.64 -5.11
CA VAL A 231 -1.21 26.02 -4.72
C VAL A 231 0.06 26.50 -5.41
N LEU A 232 1.12 25.68 -5.44
CA LEU A 232 2.39 26.04 -6.07
C LEU A 232 2.25 26.18 -7.59
N PHE A 233 1.55 25.27 -8.27
CA PHE A 233 1.27 25.41 -9.71
C PHE A 233 0.42 26.64 -10.02
N PHE A 234 -0.54 26.97 -9.15
CA PHE A 234 -1.35 28.16 -9.28
C PHE A 234 -0.52 29.45 -9.12
N ILE A 235 0.39 29.49 -8.15
CA ILE A 235 1.31 30.61 -7.96
C ILE A 235 2.20 30.77 -9.19
N LEU A 236 2.77 29.68 -9.71
CA LEU A 236 3.56 29.68 -10.94
C LEU A 236 2.75 30.23 -12.13
N TRP A 237 1.52 29.74 -12.32
CA TRP A 237 0.64 30.23 -13.37
C TRP A 237 0.34 31.72 -13.21
N LYS A 238 0.08 32.20 -11.98
CA LYS A 238 -0.21 33.61 -11.70
C LYS A 238 1.03 34.47 -11.94
N SER A 239 2.20 34.04 -11.50
CA SER A 239 3.47 34.79 -11.69
C SER A 239 3.94 34.88 -13.13
N THR A 240 3.53 33.93 -13.99
CA THR A 240 3.88 33.87 -15.42
C THR A 240 2.92 34.66 -16.31
N GLY A 241 2.17 35.63 -15.76
CA GLY A 241 1.30 36.53 -16.53
C GLY A 241 1.99 37.28 -17.66
N TRP A 242 3.27 37.57 -17.52
CA TRP A 242 4.13 38.22 -18.54
C TRP A 242 4.42 37.31 -19.76
N ALA A 243 4.33 35.99 -19.61
CA ALA A 243 4.56 35.01 -20.68
C ALA A 243 3.30 34.73 -21.53
N ARG A 244 2.15 35.22 -21.11
CA ARG A 244 0.84 35.06 -21.76
C ARG A 244 0.51 36.28 -22.61
#